data_ae18b997cbebd4ad3b22e6a2f82bea1e
#
_entry.id   ae18b997cbebd4ad3b22e6a2f82bea1e
#
_cell.length_a   1.000
_cell.length_b   1.000
_cell.length_c   1.000
_cell.angle_alpha   90.00
_cell.angle_beta   90.00
_cell.angle_gamma   90.00
#
_symmetry.space_group_name_H-M   'P 1'
#
loop_
_entity.id
_entity.type
_entity.pdbx_description
1 polymer ?
#
loop_
_entity_poly.entity_id
_entity_poly.type
_entity_poly.pdbx_seq_one_letter_code
_entity_poly.pdbx_strand_id
1 'polypeptide(L)'
;NNREYFEDQQVIFVDTHLIQKAVEGLQRAREEFQTLLEQAEGGDASVYYDLGVRYTEGDGTDKDPAQAARWFALASEDGDLRATDLLGRCYQSGAGVEKDEARAAELFQQAAEQDYAPAQCDLGLSYENGSGVEKDEARAAECYLQAAEQDYAPALSNLEVCYFNGIGVDRDVECAHQWLEKAAEQKFPRALNILGDCHWDGTGVEQDRGEAARLYRQAAEQDYPPALCNLGLCYEHGDGVEQDKARAVECYRKAAEQDYAPAQCNL
;
A
#
# COMPACT_ATOMS: atom_id res chain seq x y z
N ASN A 1 1.99 49.26 -41.14
CA ASN A 1 1.01 48.22 -40.75
C ASN A 1 1.76 46.94 -40.40
N ASN A 2 2.44 46.96 -39.30
CA ASN A 2 2.99 45.77 -38.65
C ASN A 2 2.03 45.43 -37.49
N ARG A 3 1.18 44.42 -37.65
CA ARG A 3 0.59 43.70 -36.55
C ARG A 3 1.49 42.51 -36.30
N GLU A 4 2.31 42.65 -35.27
CA GLU A 4 3.07 41.54 -34.72
C GLU A 4 2.13 40.56 -34.06
N TYR A 5 2.24 39.30 -34.47
CA TYR A 5 1.71 38.14 -33.79
C TYR A 5 2.53 37.96 -32.51
N PHE A 6 1.97 38.32 -31.38
CA PHE A 6 2.45 37.80 -30.08
C PHE A 6 1.76 36.44 -29.88
N GLU A 7 2.50 35.38 -30.20
CA GLU A 7 2.18 34.06 -29.69
C GLU A 7 2.36 34.11 -28.18
N ASP A 8 1.33 33.63 -27.44
CA ASP A 8 1.33 33.45 -26.00
C ASP A 8 2.44 32.48 -25.61
N GLN A 9 3.64 32.95 -25.43
CA GLN A 9 4.68 32.24 -24.68
C GLN A 9 4.31 32.34 -23.20
N GLN A 10 3.65 31.30 -22.65
CA GLN A 10 3.62 31.09 -21.21
C GLN A 10 5.07 30.97 -20.72
N VAL A 11 5.62 32.06 -20.22
CA VAL A 11 6.92 32.06 -19.53
C VAL A 11 6.68 31.35 -18.21
N ILE A 12 6.98 30.05 -18.16
CA ILE A 12 7.02 29.28 -16.93
C ILE A 12 8.21 29.84 -16.14
N PHE A 13 7.92 30.65 -15.12
CA PHE A 13 8.92 31.05 -14.14
C PHE A 13 9.28 29.81 -13.32
N VAL A 14 10.33 29.11 -13.74
CA VAL A 14 10.88 28.01 -12.97
C VAL A 14 11.78 28.62 -11.90
N ASP A 15 11.44 28.36 -10.64
CA ASP A 15 12.24 28.81 -9.50
C ASP A 15 13.61 28.11 -9.55
N THR A 16 14.63 28.86 -9.96
CA THR A 16 16.01 28.35 -10.10
C THR A 16 16.55 27.78 -8.78
N HIS A 17 16.11 28.30 -7.64
CA HIS A 17 16.50 27.80 -6.33
C HIS A 17 15.91 26.40 -6.06
N LEU A 18 14.65 26.16 -6.44
CA LEU A 18 14.02 24.82 -6.32
C LEU A 18 14.71 23.81 -7.23
N ILE A 19 15.06 24.21 -8.47
CA ILE A 19 15.82 23.34 -9.38
C ILE A 19 17.18 23.00 -8.78
N GLN A 20 17.90 23.99 -8.29
CA GLN A 20 19.24 23.77 -7.71
C GLN A 20 19.18 22.82 -6.50
N LYS A 21 18.21 23.02 -5.61
CA LYS A 21 17.98 22.13 -4.46
C LYS A 21 17.64 20.70 -4.89
N ALA A 22 16.84 20.54 -5.94
CA ALA A 22 16.50 19.22 -6.49
C ALA A 22 17.73 18.53 -7.10
N VAL A 23 18.57 19.27 -7.85
CA VAL A 23 19.82 18.75 -8.43
C VAL A 23 20.80 18.32 -7.34
N GLU A 24 20.97 19.14 -6.30
CA GLU A 24 21.82 18.80 -5.14
C GLU A 24 21.29 17.54 -4.41
N GLY A 25 19.96 17.39 -4.28
CA GLY A 25 19.34 16.20 -3.72
C GLY A 25 19.63 14.94 -4.54
N LEU A 26 19.48 15.03 -5.87
CA LEU A 26 19.79 13.91 -6.79
C LEU A 26 21.28 13.53 -6.77
N GLN A 27 22.16 14.51 -6.69
CA GLN A 27 23.60 14.26 -6.59
C GLN A 27 23.94 13.51 -5.30
N ARG A 28 23.40 13.96 -4.18
CA ARG A 28 23.58 13.31 -2.88
C ARG A 28 23.08 11.87 -2.90
N ALA A 29 21.86 11.64 -3.43
CA ALA A 29 21.31 10.29 -3.55
C ALA A 29 22.21 9.37 -4.38
N ARG A 30 22.82 9.88 -5.47
CA ARG A 30 23.79 9.12 -6.29
C ARG A 30 25.07 8.79 -5.54
N GLU A 31 25.61 9.73 -4.77
CA GLU A 31 26.82 9.51 -3.96
C GLU A 31 26.56 8.48 -2.87
N GLU A 32 25.42 8.56 -2.19
CA GLU A 32 24.99 7.59 -1.19
C GLU A 32 24.82 6.19 -1.80
N PHE A 33 24.15 6.08 -2.95
CA PHE A 33 23.98 4.82 -3.67
C PHE A 33 25.34 4.21 -4.06
N GLN A 34 26.25 5.01 -4.59
CA GLN A 34 27.60 4.53 -4.96
C GLN A 34 28.37 4.01 -3.74
N THR A 35 28.24 4.72 -2.61
CA THR A 35 28.86 4.28 -1.33
C THR A 35 28.33 2.92 -0.88
N LEU A 36 27.00 2.71 -0.93
CA LEU A 36 26.39 1.43 -0.59
C LEU A 36 26.87 0.31 -1.55
N LEU A 37 26.99 0.62 -2.83
CA LEU A 37 27.45 -0.36 -3.83
C LEU A 37 28.91 -0.79 -3.57
N GLU A 38 29.79 0.16 -3.25
CA GLU A 38 31.19 -0.13 -2.87
C GLU A 38 31.27 -0.97 -1.60
N GLN A 39 30.43 -0.71 -0.59
CA GLN A 39 30.35 -1.50 0.63
C GLN A 39 29.89 -2.94 0.32
N ALA A 40 28.86 -3.09 -0.51
CA ALA A 40 28.35 -4.39 -0.94
C ALA A 40 29.40 -5.20 -1.74
N GLU A 41 30.14 -4.55 -2.64
CA GLU A 41 31.24 -5.15 -3.38
C GLU A 41 32.40 -5.56 -2.44
N GLY A 42 32.56 -4.84 -1.33
CA GLY A 42 33.48 -5.20 -0.24
C GLY A 42 33.00 -6.36 0.64
N GLY A 43 31.78 -6.86 0.41
CA GLY A 43 31.18 -8.00 1.13
C GLY A 43 30.39 -7.61 2.38
N ASP A 44 30.00 -6.33 2.52
CA ASP A 44 29.13 -5.88 3.61
C ASP A 44 27.67 -6.24 3.31
N ALA A 45 27.20 -7.34 3.87
CA ALA A 45 25.84 -7.82 3.67
C ALA A 45 24.77 -6.89 4.29
N SER A 46 25.14 -6.05 5.26
CA SER A 46 24.19 -5.15 5.94
C SER A 46 23.53 -4.12 5.00
N VAL A 47 24.13 -3.86 3.83
CA VAL A 47 23.62 -2.89 2.84
C VAL A 47 22.80 -3.52 1.69
N TYR A 48 22.72 -4.85 1.61
CA TYR A 48 22.06 -5.54 0.49
C TYR A 48 20.58 -5.18 0.38
N TYR A 49 19.86 -5.17 1.50
CA TYR A 49 18.46 -4.77 1.54
C TYR A 49 18.27 -3.35 1.00
N ASP A 50 19.06 -2.39 1.47
CA ASP A 50 18.95 -0.98 1.07
C ASP A 50 19.25 -0.79 -0.41
N LEU A 51 20.19 -1.53 -0.98
CA LEU A 51 20.45 -1.54 -2.42
C LEU A 51 19.25 -2.07 -3.21
N GLY A 52 18.62 -3.14 -2.75
CA GLY A 52 17.41 -3.68 -3.35
C GLY A 52 16.27 -2.64 -3.37
N VAL A 53 16.06 -1.93 -2.27
CA VAL A 53 15.07 -0.85 -2.16
C VAL A 53 15.40 0.30 -3.11
N ARG A 54 16.64 0.77 -3.16
CA ARG A 54 17.06 1.85 -4.06
C ARG A 54 16.86 1.52 -5.53
N TYR A 55 17.13 0.29 -5.96
CA TYR A 55 16.82 -0.15 -7.33
C TYR A 55 15.32 -0.26 -7.60
N THR A 56 14.51 -0.57 -6.60
CA THR A 56 13.05 -0.59 -6.71
C THR A 56 12.48 0.81 -6.89
N GLU A 57 12.97 1.77 -6.11
CA GLU A 57 12.47 3.15 -6.07
C GLU A 57 13.12 4.05 -7.14
N GLY A 58 14.31 3.71 -7.60
CA GLY A 58 15.12 4.56 -8.48
C GLY A 58 15.82 5.69 -7.70
N ASP A 59 16.16 5.45 -6.42
CA ASP A 59 16.80 6.45 -5.57
C ASP A 59 18.33 6.39 -5.72
N GLY A 60 18.87 7.43 -6.32
CA GLY A 60 20.30 7.54 -6.68
C GLY A 60 20.72 6.69 -7.89
N THR A 61 19.83 5.91 -8.46
CA THR A 61 20.03 5.06 -9.64
C THR A 61 18.74 5.03 -10.48
N ASP A 62 18.79 4.43 -11.67
CA ASP A 62 17.58 4.11 -12.42
C ASP A 62 16.87 2.90 -11.78
N LYS A 63 15.54 2.85 -11.91
CA LYS A 63 14.77 1.68 -11.48
C LYS A 63 15.22 0.45 -12.27
N ASP A 64 15.62 -0.59 -11.56
CA ASP A 64 16.00 -1.88 -12.14
C ASP A 64 15.46 -3.02 -11.26
N PRO A 65 14.26 -3.56 -11.58
CA PRO A 65 13.67 -4.65 -10.81
C PRO A 65 14.55 -5.91 -10.76
N ALA A 66 15.36 -6.18 -11.81
CA ALA A 66 16.23 -7.36 -11.83
C ALA A 66 17.38 -7.20 -10.84
N GLN A 67 17.99 -6.03 -10.76
CA GLN A 67 18.98 -5.73 -9.72
C GLN A 67 18.35 -5.74 -8.32
N ALA A 68 17.15 -5.16 -8.17
CA ALA A 68 16.42 -5.19 -6.89
C ALA A 68 16.23 -6.64 -6.39
N ALA A 69 15.68 -7.52 -7.22
CA ALA A 69 15.47 -8.92 -6.88
C ALA A 69 16.79 -9.65 -6.55
N ARG A 70 17.87 -9.36 -7.27
CA ARG A 70 19.20 -9.92 -6.98
C ARG A 70 19.72 -9.51 -5.61
N TRP A 71 19.60 -8.22 -5.25
CA TRP A 71 20.04 -7.72 -3.95
C TRP A 71 19.18 -8.24 -2.81
N PHE A 72 17.84 -8.34 -3.02
CA PHE A 72 16.96 -8.99 -2.05
C PHE A 72 17.31 -10.48 -1.87
N ALA A 73 17.70 -11.19 -2.93
CA ALA A 73 18.13 -12.58 -2.81
C ALA A 73 19.39 -12.70 -1.93
N LEU A 74 20.41 -11.85 -2.15
CA LEU A 74 21.61 -11.84 -1.33
C LEU A 74 21.32 -11.48 0.13
N ALA A 75 20.45 -10.50 0.37
CA ALA A 75 20.05 -10.12 1.74
C ALA A 75 19.24 -11.24 2.42
N SER A 76 18.39 -11.94 1.67
CA SER A 76 17.63 -13.10 2.17
C SER A 76 18.54 -14.27 2.54
N GLU A 77 19.58 -14.54 1.73
CA GLU A 77 20.60 -15.54 2.03
C GLU A 77 21.37 -15.21 3.32
N ASP A 78 21.56 -13.93 3.62
CA ASP A 78 22.18 -13.45 4.87
C ASP A 78 21.19 -13.41 6.06
N GLY A 79 19.92 -13.77 5.84
CA GLY A 79 18.89 -13.89 6.88
C GLY A 79 18.02 -12.65 7.09
N ASP A 80 18.05 -11.66 6.20
CA ASP A 80 17.14 -10.50 6.30
C ASP A 80 15.72 -10.90 5.88
N LEU A 81 14.80 -10.99 6.86
CA LEU A 81 13.41 -11.38 6.65
C LEU A 81 12.63 -10.37 5.82
N ARG A 82 12.99 -9.08 5.86
CA ARG A 82 12.39 -8.05 5.03
C ARG A 82 12.71 -8.30 3.56
N ALA A 83 13.97 -8.67 3.30
CA ALA A 83 14.41 -9.00 1.94
C ALA A 83 13.81 -10.31 1.46
N THR A 84 13.66 -11.31 2.34
CA THR A 84 12.98 -12.58 2.02
C THR A 84 11.54 -12.34 1.58
N ASP A 85 10.80 -11.52 2.28
CA ASP A 85 9.44 -11.12 1.95
C ASP A 85 9.38 -10.37 0.60
N LEU A 86 10.23 -9.35 0.41
CA LEU A 86 10.27 -8.59 -0.85
C LEU A 86 10.67 -9.45 -2.05
N LEU A 87 11.58 -10.40 -1.87
CA LEU A 87 11.93 -11.36 -2.90
C LEU A 87 10.73 -12.27 -3.24
N GLY A 88 9.95 -12.69 -2.25
CA GLY A 88 8.69 -13.40 -2.44
C GLY A 88 7.73 -12.61 -3.31
N ARG A 89 7.55 -11.33 -3.04
CA ARG A 89 6.72 -10.42 -3.86
C ARG A 89 7.27 -10.22 -5.27
N CYS A 90 8.59 -10.23 -5.45
CA CYS A 90 9.22 -10.21 -6.78
C CYS A 90 8.81 -11.46 -7.58
N TYR A 91 8.88 -12.67 -6.99
CA TYR A 91 8.44 -13.89 -7.65
C TYR A 91 6.93 -13.94 -7.87
N GLN A 92 6.12 -13.43 -6.95
CA GLN A 92 4.66 -13.36 -7.07
C GLN A 92 4.22 -12.50 -8.26
N SER A 93 4.85 -11.34 -8.44
CA SER A 93 4.53 -10.38 -9.50
C SER A 93 5.30 -10.59 -10.80
N GLY A 94 6.44 -11.27 -10.77
CA GLY A 94 7.38 -11.35 -11.88
C GLY A 94 8.23 -10.09 -12.04
N ALA A 95 8.38 -9.30 -10.98
CA ALA A 95 9.19 -8.08 -11.01
C ALA A 95 10.68 -8.40 -10.93
N GLY A 96 11.38 -8.30 -12.07
CA GLY A 96 12.82 -8.55 -12.17
C GLY A 96 13.25 -10.02 -12.18
N VAL A 97 12.30 -10.93 -11.99
CA VAL A 97 12.47 -12.39 -12.06
C VAL A 97 11.30 -12.99 -12.84
N GLU A 98 11.45 -14.23 -13.31
CA GLU A 98 10.31 -14.96 -13.86
C GLU A 98 9.27 -15.21 -12.76
N LYS A 99 8.00 -14.99 -13.07
CA LYS A 99 6.91 -15.20 -12.12
C LYS A 99 6.85 -16.65 -11.67
N ASP A 100 6.93 -16.86 -10.35
CA ASP A 100 6.85 -18.18 -9.71
C ASP A 100 6.13 -18.07 -8.37
N GLU A 101 4.82 -18.33 -8.40
CA GLU A 101 3.97 -18.23 -7.20
C GLU A 101 4.34 -19.29 -6.14
N ALA A 102 4.81 -20.48 -6.54
CA ALA A 102 5.23 -21.50 -5.59
C ALA A 102 6.49 -21.06 -4.84
N ARG A 103 7.45 -20.48 -5.56
CA ARG A 103 8.66 -19.93 -4.94
C ARG A 103 8.35 -18.74 -4.04
N ALA A 104 7.39 -17.89 -4.42
CA ALA A 104 6.91 -16.80 -3.58
C ALA A 104 6.35 -17.32 -2.25
N ALA A 105 5.47 -18.31 -2.30
CA ALA A 105 4.86 -18.92 -1.11
C ALA A 105 5.90 -19.59 -0.19
N GLU A 106 6.92 -20.25 -0.75
CA GLU A 106 8.04 -20.80 0.04
C GLU A 106 8.80 -19.70 0.81
N LEU A 107 9.08 -18.57 0.15
CA LEU A 107 9.77 -17.43 0.78
C LEU A 107 8.92 -16.78 1.86
N PHE A 108 7.63 -16.58 1.60
CA PHE A 108 6.69 -16.08 2.63
C PHE A 108 6.62 -17.03 3.82
N GLN A 109 6.56 -18.34 3.58
CA GLN A 109 6.56 -19.32 4.65
C GLN A 109 7.87 -19.27 5.47
N GLN A 110 9.02 -19.19 4.80
CA GLN A 110 10.32 -19.10 5.47
C GLN A 110 10.41 -17.89 6.42
N ALA A 111 9.90 -16.73 6.00
CA ALA A 111 9.89 -15.52 6.83
C ALA A 111 8.79 -15.57 7.90
N ALA A 112 7.62 -16.14 7.59
CA ALA A 112 6.50 -16.30 8.52
C ALA A 112 6.83 -17.23 9.70
N GLU A 113 7.58 -18.32 9.47
CA GLU A 113 8.07 -19.23 10.50
C GLU A 113 9.05 -18.57 11.49
N GLN A 114 9.60 -17.41 11.14
CA GLN A 114 10.44 -16.57 11.98
C GLN A 114 9.68 -15.35 12.54
N ASP A 115 8.36 -15.46 12.64
CA ASP A 115 7.46 -14.45 13.20
C ASP A 115 7.50 -13.08 12.48
N TYR A 116 7.81 -13.05 11.17
CA TYR A 116 7.77 -11.82 10.41
C TYR A 116 6.33 -11.52 9.93
N ALA A 117 5.65 -10.59 10.58
CA ALA A 117 4.24 -10.29 10.37
C ALA A 117 3.85 -9.94 8.90
N PRO A 118 4.63 -9.16 8.12
CA PRO A 118 4.32 -8.95 6.71
C PRO A 118 4.26 -10.26 5.91
N ALA A 119 5.23 -11.16 6.09
CA ALA A 119 5.27 -12.43 5.39
C ALA A 119 4.16 -13.39 5.86
N GLN A 120 3.78 -13.37 7.15
CA GLN A 120 2.60 -14.10 7.64
C GLN A 120 1.34 -13.63 6.90
N CYS A 121 1.17 -12.31 6.71
CA CYS A 121 0.04 -11.78 5.96
C CYS A 121 0.07 -12.18 4.49
N ASP A 122 1.22 -12.12 3.81
CA ASP A 122 1.36 -12.49 2.39
C ASP A 122 1.20 -14.00 2.18
N LEU A 123 1.62 -14.83 3.14
CA LEU A 123 1.34 -16.27 3.16
C LEU A 123 -0.17 -16.53 3.32
N GLY A 124 -0.85 -15.77 4.18
CA GLY A 124 -2.30 -15.81 4.32
C GLY A 124 -3.01 -15.52 3.01
N LEU A 125 -2.59 -14.46 2.30
CA LEU A 125 -3.10 -14.15 0.95
C LEU A 125 -2.81 -15.27 -0.06
N SER A 126 -1.67 -15.94 0.05
CA SER A 126 -1.33 -17.08 -0.80
C SER A 126 -2.28 -18.26 -0.57
N TYR A 127 -2.61 -18.59 0.68
CA TYR A 127 -3.61 -19.63 1.00
C TYR A 127 -5.03 -19.22 0.61
N GLU A 128 -5.43 -17.97 0.81
CA GLU A 128 -6.75 -17.45 0.44
C GLU A 128 -7.01 -17.59 -1.07
N ASN A 129 -6.00 -17.25 -1.89
CA ASN A 129 -6.11 -17.24 -3.34
C ASN A 129 -5.70 -18.56 -4.00
N GLY A 130 -5.01 -19.46 -3.29
CA GLY A 130 -4.38 -20.64 -3.87
C GLY A 130 -3.18 -20.30 -4.75
N SER A 131 -2.46 -19.20 -4.44
CA SER A 131 -1.32 -18.73 -5.22
C SER A 131 -0.04 -19.42 -4.76
N GLY A 132 0.43 -20.39 -5.54
CA GLY A 132 1.63 -21.19 -5.23
C GLY A 132 1.44 -22.27 -4.16
N VAL A 133 0.29 -22.30 -3.50
CA VAL A 133 -0.14 -23.30 -2.51
C VAL A 133 -1.57 -23.72 -2.79
N GLU A 134 -2.00 -24.88 -2.25
CA GLU A 134 -3.42 -25.26 -2.30
C GLU A 134 -4.24 -24.24 -1.49
N LYS A 135 -5.39 -23.82 -2.05
CA LYS A 135 -6.30 -22.90 -1.37
C LYS A 135 -6.78 -23.49 -0.06
N ASP A 136 -6.59 -22.75 1.04
CA ASP A 136 -6.98 -23.16 2.39
C ASP A 136 -7.36 -21.91 3.22
N GLU A 137 -8.66 -21.66 3.31
CA GLU A 137 -9.19 -20.47 4.00
C GLU A 137 -8.92 -20.52 5.52
N ALA A 138 -8.84 -21.71 6.12
CA ALA A 138 -8.54 -21.83 7.55
C ALA A 138 -7.09 -21.46 7.85
N ARG A 139 -6.15 -21.93 7.03
CA ARG A 139 -4.75 -21.53 7.13
C ARG A 139 -4.55 -20.05 6.83
N ALA A 140 -5.30 -19.49 5.87
CA ALA A 140 -5.26 -18.05 5.60
C ALA A 140 -5.62 -17.25 6.84
N ALA A 141 -6.75 -17.59 7.49
CA ALA A 141 -7.19 -16.92 8.72
C ALA A 141 -6.19 -17.10 9.88
N GLU A 142 -5.55 -18.27 10.02
CA GLU A 142 -4.50 -18.50 11.03
C GLU A 142 -3.27 -17.60 10.77
N CYS A 143 -2.82 -17.49 9.53
CA CYS A 143 -1.71 -16.59 9.16
C CYS A 143 -2.06 -15.12 9.42
N TYR A 144 -3.27 -14.69 9.10
CA TYR A 144 -3.73 -13.33 9.42
C TYR A 144 -3.80 -13.10 10.93
N LEU A 145 -4.23 -14.08 11.71
CA LEU A 145 -4.28 -13.97 13.17
C LEU A 145 -2.88 -13.77 13.76
N GLN A 146 -1.90 -14.58 13.33
CA GLN A 146 -0.52 -14.44 13.80
C GLN A 146 0.07 -13.05 13.51
N ALA A 147 -0.16 -12.53 12.31
CA ALA A 147 0.28 -11.18 11.95
C ALA A 147 -0.50 -10.07 12.69
N ALA A 148 -1.79 -10.29 12.92
CA ALA A 148 -2.67 -9.36 13.65
C ALA A 148 -2.33 -9.26 15.14
N GLU A 149 -1.87 -10.35 15.77
CA GLU A 149 -1.37 -10.37 17.15
C GLU A 149 -0.10 -9.51 17.32
N GLN A 150 0.64 -9.27 16.23
CA GLN A 150 1.78 -8.35 16.16
C GLN A 150 1.36 -6.93 15.75
N ASP A 151 0.09 -6.60 15.80
CA ASP A 151 -0.47 -5.31 15.41
C ASP A 151 -0.21 -4.92 13.93
N TYR A 152 -0.02 -5.89 13.03
CA TYR A 152 0.18 -5.61 11.61
C TYR A 152 -1.14 -5.23 10.94
N ALA A 153 -1.33 -3.93 10.63
CA ALA A 153 -2.60 -3.36 10.18
C ALA A 153 -3.23 -4.03 8.93
N PRO A 154 -2.47 -4.45 7.89
CA PRO A 154 -3.06 -5.19 6.77
C PRO A 154 -3.70 -6.51 7.21
N ALA A 155 -3.07 -7.25 8.13
CA ALA A 155 -3.59 -8.51 8.64
C ALA A 155 -4.83 -8.31 9.52
N LEU A 156 -4.85 -7.25 10.36
CA LEU A 156 -6.04 -6.87 11.13
C LEU A 156 -7.26 -6.68 10.22
N SER A 157 -7.06 -6.00 9.08
CA SER A 157 -8.13 -5.76 8.10
C SER A 157 -8.56 -7.01 7.33
N ASN A 158 -7.66 -7.95 7.07
CA ASN A 158 -8.01 -9.22 6.44
C ASN A 158 -8.72 -10.15 7.43
N LEU A 159 -8.28 -10.17 8.67
CA LEU A 159 -8.90 -10.97 9.73
C LEU A 159 -10.32 -10.48 10.06
N GLU A 160 -10.56 -9.17 10.00
CA GLU A 160 -11.92 -8.60 10.07
C GLU A 160 -12.82 -9.24 9.01
N VAL A 161 -12.38 -9.30 7.75
CA VAL A 161 -13.15 -9.92 6.65
C VAL A 161 -13.41 -11.40 6.93
N CYS A 162 -12.42 -12.12 7.46
CA CYS A 162 -12.57 -13.54 7.83
C CYS A 162 -13.68 -13.74 8.87
N TYR A 163 -13.68 -13.01 9.97
CA TYR A 163 -14.70 -13.12 11.02
C TYR A 163 -16.06 -12.58 10.59
N PHE A 164 -16.09 -11.49 9.80
CA PHE A 164 -17.35 -10.92 9.33
C PHE A 164 -18.11 -11.88 8.39
N ASN A 165 -17.40 -12.57 7.51
CA ASN A 165 -17.98 -13.45 6.51
C ASN A 165 -17.97 -14.94 6.91
N GLY A 166 -17.21 -15.34 7.94
CA GLY A 166 -16.99 -16.73 8.30
C GLY A 166 -16.08 -17.46 7.31
N ILE A 167 -15.01 -16.80 6.85
CA ILE A 167 -14.03 -17.37 5.91
C ILE A 167 -12.89 -17.99 6.72
N GLY A 168 -12.80 -19.32 6.70
CA GLY A 168 -11.80 -20.08 7.45
C GLY A 168 -11.97 -20.10 8.97
N VAL A 169 -12.91 -19.32 9.50
CA VAL A 169 -13.28 -19.23 10.92
C VAL A 169 -14.80 -19.17 11.05
N ASP A 170 -15.33 -19.47 12.25
CA ASP A 170 -16.75 -19.23 12.52
C ASP A 170 -17.06 -17.73 12.42
N ARG A 171 -18.20 -17.42 11.80
CA ARG A 171 -18.63 -16.02 11.66
C ARG A 171 -18.87 -15.39 13.02
N ASP A 172 -18.17 -14.29 13.30
CA ASP A 172 -18.31 -13.51 14.52
C ASP A 172 -18.14 -12.00 14.19
N VAL A 173 -19.29 -11.31 14.09
CA VAL A 173 -19.32 -9.88 13.71
C VAL A 173 -18.74 -8.98 14.81
N GLU A 174 -18.88 -9.37 16.08
CA GLU A 174 -18.33 -8.59 17.19
C GLU A 174 -16.80 -8.65 17.21
N CYS A 175 -16.25 -9.86 17.03
CA CYS A 175 -14.81 -10.05 16.88
C CYS A 175 -14.26 -9.30 15.63
N ALA A 176 -14.97 -9.38 14.49
CA ALA A 176 -14.59 -8.63 13.30
C ALA A 176 -14.46 -7.12 13.57
N HIS A 177 -15.43 -6.56 14.30
CA HIS A 177 -15.44 -5.13 14.64
C HIS A 177 -14.24 -4.71 15.51
N GLN A 178 -13.89 -5.55 16.51
CA GLN A 178 -12.72 -5.28 17.36
C GLN A 178 -11.42 -5.23 16.55
N TRP A 179 -11.23 -6.14 15.59
CA TRP A 179 -10.06 -6.11 14.71
C TRP A 179 -10.05 -4.89 13.79
N LEU A 180 -11.23 -4.51 13.29
CA LEU A 180 -11.39 -3.31 12.45
C LEU A 180 -11.04 -2.03 13.21
N GLU A 181 -11.55 -1.86 14.42
CA GLU A 181 -11.23 -0.71 15.28
C GLU A 181 -9.72 -0.64 15.54
N LYS A 182 -9.08 -1.75 15.86
CA LYS A 182 -7.63 -1.83 16.11
C LYS A 182 -6.81 -1.41 14.89
N ALA A 183 -7.23 -1.80 13.69
CA ALA A 183 -6.61 -1.36 12.44
C ALA A 183 -6.85 0.14 12.15
N ALA A 184 -8.04 0.64 12.47
CA ALA A 184 -8.39 2.05 12.30
C ALA A 184 -7.65 2.96 13.28
N GLU A 185 -7.37 2.53 14.52
CA GLU A 185 -6.52 3.23 15.49
C GLU A 185 -5.11 3.46 14.93
N GLN A 186 -4.59 2.53 14.15
CA GLN A 186 -3.32 2.67 13.42
C GLN A 186 -3.43 3.54 12.17
N LYS A 187 -4.60 4.13 11.91
CA LYS A 187 -4.90 4.94 10.72
C LYS A 187 -4.73 4.18 9.40
N PHE A 188 -4.91 2.85 9.42
CA PHE A 188 -4.83 2.07 8.20
C PHE A 188 -5.99 2.46 7.26
N PRO A 189 -5.72 2.93 6.00
CA PRO A 189 -6.75 3.60 5.19
C PRO A 189 -7.91 2.68 4.83
N ARG A 190 -7.65 1.39 4.56
CA ARG A 190 -8.70 0.42 4.29
C ARG A 190 -9.62 0.23 5.49
N ALA A 191 -9.06 0.12 6.69
CA ALA A 191 -9.85 -0.05 7.91
C ALA A 191 -10.67 1.20 8.23
N LEU A 192 -10.10 2.39 8.08
CA LEU A 192 -10.83 3.65 8.22
C LEU A 192 -12.01 3.73 7.25
N ASN A 193 -11.82 3.31 6.00
CA ASN A 193 -12.91 3.29 5.02
C ASN A 193 -14.01 2.31 5.42
N ILE A 194 -13.67 1.06 5.79
CA ILE A 194 -14.65 0.04 6.19
C ILE A 194 -15.41 0.49 7.46
N LEU A 195 -14.70 1.04 8.45
CA LEU A 195 -15.34 1.57 9.64
C LEU A 195 -16.28 2.76 9.30
N GLY A 196 -15.89 3.57 8.31
CA GLY A 196 -16.74 4.60 7.74
C GLY A 196 -18.03 4.02 7.12
N ASP A 197 -17.93 2.92 6.37
CA ASP A 197 -19.08 2.21 5.81
C ASP A 197 -20.00 1.67 6.93
N CYS A 198 -19.42 1.13 8.01
CA CYS A 198 -20.18 0.69 9.18
C CYS A 198 -20.97 1.81 9.83
N HIS A 199 -20.38 2.99 10.04
CA HIS A 199 -21.10 4.17 10.54
C HIS A 199 -22.10 4.74 9.53
N TRP A 200 -21.84 4.60 8.23
CA TRP A 200 -22.76 5.04 7.19
C TRP A 200 -24.06 4.24 7.21
N ASP A 201 -23.96 2.91 7.32
CA ASP A 201 -25.09 1.99 7.25
C ASP A 201 -25.66 1.62 8.63
N GLY A 202 -24.91 1.83 9.73
CA GLY A 202 -25.24 1.38 11.07
C GLY A 202 -24.97 -0.12 11.27
N THR A 203 -24.02 -0.69 10.53
CA THR A 203 -23.66 -2.10 10.64
C THR A 203 -22.71 -2.33 11.82
N GLY A 204 -23.21 -2.94 12.89
CA GLY A 204 -22.43 -3.23 14.11
C GLY A 204 -22.19 -2.03 15.02
N VAL A 205 -22.51 -0.80 14.57
CA VAL A 205 -22.39 0.45 15.31
C VAL A 205 -23.65 1.31 15.10
N GLU A 206 -23.82 2.35 15.92
CA GLU A 206 -24.87 3.34 15.66
C GLU A 206 -24.57 4.11 14.37
N GLN A 207 -25.61 4.31 13.55
CA GLN A 207 -25.46 5.06 12.31
C GLN A 207 -25.10 6.53 12.61
N ASP A 208 -23.94 6.97 12.08
CA ASP A 208 -23.46 8.34 12.17
C ASP A 208 -22.76 8.77 10.89
N ARG A 209 -23.46 9.48 10.02
CA ARG A 209 -22.91 9.96 8.74
C ARG A 209 -21.80 11.01 8.92
N GLY A 210 -21.80 11.74 10.04
CA GLY A 210 -20.73 12.69 10.37
C GLY A 210 -19.43 11.96 10.69
N GLU A 211 -19.52 10.90 11.49
CA GLU A 211 -18.38 10.04 11.80
C GLU A 211 -17.91 9.27 10.56
N ALA A 212 -18.81 8.75 9.73
CA ALA A 212 -18.47 8.13 8.46
C ALA A 212 -17.66 9.07 7.57
N ALA A 213 -18.13 10.30 7.36
CA ALA A 213 -17.42 11.29 6.55
C ALA A 213 -16.07 11.69 7.13
N ARG A 214 -15.93 11.71 8.47
CA ARG A 214 -14.65 11.95 9.18
C ARG A 214 -13.64 10.83 8.89
N LEU A 215 -14.08 9.59 8.97
CA LEU A 215 -13.25 8.40 8.72
C LEU A 215 -12.83 8.32 7.24
N TYR A 216 -13.77 8.54 6.31
CA TYR A 216 -13.43 8.60 4.88
C TYR A 216 -12.41 9.71 4.58
N ARG A 217 -12.52 10.88 5.26
CA ARG A 217 -11.53 11.95 5.09
C ARG A 217 -10.14 11.52 5.54
N GLN A 218 -10.02 10.86 6.69
CA GLN A 218 -8.73 10.37 7.18
C GLN A 218 -8.08 9.34 6.23
N ALA A 219 -8.89 8.48 5.61
CA ALA A 219 -8.40 7.55 4.62
C ALA A 219 -8.07 8.24 3.28
N ALA A 220 -8.86 9.23 2.87
CA ALA A 220 -8.65 10.03 1.66
C ALA A 220 -7.42 10.94 1.74
N GLU A 221 -7.03 11.40 2.94
CA GLU A 221 -5.77 12.12 3.19
C GLU A 221 -4.52 11.26 2.91
N GLN A 222 -4.69 9.94 2.87
CA GLN A 222 -3.67 8.97 2.48
C GLN A 222 -3.83 8.50 1.03
N ASP A 223 -4.56 9.27 0.22
CA ASP A 223 -4.85 8.99 -1.18
C ASP A 223 -5.50 7.62 -1.46
N TYR A 224 -6.28 7.07 -0.49
CA TYR A 224 -6.98 5.80 -0.66
C TYR A 224 -8.21 5.95 -1.58
N PRO A 225 -8.22 5.33 -2.80
CA PRO A 225 -9.24 5.62 -3.81
C PRO A 225 -10.68 5.33 -3.41
N PRO A 226 -11.01 4.20 -2.70
CA PRO A 226 -12.37 3.97 -2.23
C PRO A 226 -12.86 5.08 -1.29
N ALA A 227 -12.02 5.53 -0.35
CA ALA A 227 -12.38 6.58 0.58
C ALA A 227 -12.52 7.95 -0.09
N LEU A 228 -11.69 8.25 -1.08
CA LEU A 228 -11.86 9.44 -1.92
C LEU A 228 -13.23 9.43 -2.61
N CYS A 229 -13.66 8.29 -3.15
CA CYS A 229 -14.97 8.14 -3.78
C CYS A 229 -16.10 8.32 -2.76
N ASN A 230 -16.03 7.66 -1.60
CA ASN A 230 -17.04 7.76 -0.53
C ASN A 230 -17.13 9.19 0.02
N LEU A 231 -15.99 9.85 0.25
CA LEU A 231 -15.97 11.26 0.67
C LEU A 231 -16.56 12.20 -0.40
N GLY A 232 -16.31 11.89 -1.69
CA GLY A 232 -16.93 12.58 -2.81
C GLY A 232 -18.46 12.51 -2.76
N LEU A 233 -19.02 11.32 -2.51
CA LEU A 233 -20.46 11.13 -2.31
C LEU A 233 -20.99 11.93 -1.10
N CYS A 234 -20.25 11.94 0.03
CA CYS A 234 -20.61 12.76 1.19
C CYS A 234 -20.72 14.25 0.82
N TYR A 235 -19.74 14.79 0.09
CA TYR A 235 -19.79 16.20 -0.35
C TYR A 235 -20.87 16.46 -1.39
N GLU A 236 -21.15 15.53 -2.30
CA GLU A 236 -22.16 15.67 -3.33
C GLU A 236 -23.57 15.81 -2.74
N HIS A 237 -23.88 14.99 -1.72
CA HIS A 237 -25.22 14.94 -1.11
C HIS A 237 -25.33 15.79 0.16
N GLY A 238 -24.24 16.19 0.78
CA GLY A 238 -24.25 16.89 2.07
C GLY A 238 -24.46 15.92 3.24
N ASP A 239 -24.08 14.66 3.07
CA ASP A 239 -24.23 13.61 4.09
C ASP A 239 -23.07 13.65 5.07
N GLY A 240 -23.34 14.05 6.31
CA GLY A 240 -22.33 14.19 7.38
C GLY A 240 -21.33 15.35 7.21
N VAL A 241 -21.44 16.09 6.11
CA VAL A 241 -20.65 17.29 5.78
C VAL A 241 -21.52 18.33 5.09
N GLU A 242 -21.08 19.59 5.03
CA GLU A 242 -21.72 20.58 4.18
C GLU A 242 -21.59 20.19 2.70
N GLN A 243 -22.68 20.29 1.96
CA GLN A 243 -22.70 19.98 0.53
C GLN A 243 -21.72 20.87 -0.24
N ASP A 244 -20.81 20.27 -0.99
CA ASP A 244 -19.83 20.97 -1.81
C ASP A 244 -19.50 20.14 -3.08
N LYS A 245 -20.20 20.46 -4.17
CA LYS A 245 -20.02 19.77 -5.45
C LYS A 245 -18.62 19.96 -6.06
N ALA A 246 -17.94 21.05 -5.75
CA ALA A 246 -16.59 21.28 -6.26
C ALA A 246 -15.58 20.32 -5.59
N ARG A 247 -15.68 20.14 -4.27
CA ARG A 247 -14.90 19.15 -3.54
C ARG A 247 -15.25 17.72 -3.94
N ALA A 248 -16.53 17.43 -4.20
CA ALA A 248 -16.92 16.11 -4.69
C ALA A 248 -16.19 15.75 -5.98
N VAL A 249 -16.21 16.65 -6.98
CA VAL A 249 -15.48 16.45 -8.25
C VAL A 249 -13.97 16.30 -8.05
N GLU A 250 -13.36 17.07 -7.13
CA GLU A 250 -11.93 16.94 -6.80
C GLU A 250 -11.61 15.56 -6.24
N CYS A 251 -12.44 15.04 -5.31
CA CYS A 251 -12.28 13.71 -4.75
C CYS A 251 -12.40 12.62 -5.83
N TYR A 252 -13.43 12.67 -6.68
CA TYR A 252 -13.61 11.72 -7.76
C TYR A 252 -12.44 11.76 -8.76
N ARG A 253 -11.95 12.95 -9.10
CA ARG A 253 -10.81 13.09 -10.00
C ARG A 253 -9.55 12.43 -9.45
N LYS A 254 -9.20 12.67 -8.17
CA LYS A 254 -8.05 12.03 -7.52
C LYS A 254 -8.17 10.50 -7.50
N ALA A 255 -9.36 9.97 -7.24
CA ALA A 255 -9.57 8.53 -7.28
C ALA A 255 -9.52 7.97 -8.70
N ALA A 256 -10.02 8.69 -9.71
CA ALA A 256 -10.00 8.29 -11.11
C ALA A 256 -8.58 8.34 -11.72
N GLU A 257 -7.71 9.27 -11.27
CA GLU A 257 -6.29 9.34 -11.63
C GLU A 257 -5.50 8.11 -11.15
N GLN A 258 -6.05 7.35 -10.19
CA GLN A 258 -5.53 6.07 -9.71
C GLN A 258 -6.26 4.85 -10.32
N ASP A 259 -6.91 5.03 -11.47
CA ASP A 259 -7.67 4.00 -12.19
C ASP A 259 -8.82 3.35 -11.39
N TYR A 260 -9.37 4.05 -10.37
CA TYR A 260 -10.50 3.55 -9.59
C TYR A 260 -11.81 3.72 -10.38
N ALA A 261 -12.30 2.61 -10.95
CA ALA A 261 -13.44 2.60 -11.87
C ALA A 261 -14.73 3.23 -11.31
N PRO A 262 -15.15 3.03 -10.02
CA PRO A 262 -16.33 3.70 -9.48
C PRO A 262 -16.24 5.24 -9.52
N ALA A 263 -15.06 5.81 -9.31
CA ALA A 263 -14.86 7.25 -9.38
C ALA A 263 -14.96 7.80 -10.81
N GLN A 264 -14.53 7.02 -11.81
CA GLN A 264 -14.67 7.40 -13.22
C GLN A 264 -16.13 7.50 -13.68
N CYS A 265 -17.04 6.77 -13.03
CA CYS A 265 -18.49 6.85 -13.31
C CYS A 265 -19.17 8.05 -12.66
N ASN A 266 -18.57 8.64 -11.62
CA ASN A 266 -19.14 9.75 -10.84
C ASN A 266 -18.66 11.13 -11.33
N LEU A 267 -17.72 11.16 -12.29
CA LEU A 267 -17.25 12.39 -12.97
C LEU A 267 -18.15 12.78 -14.13
#